data_5dc63787164fc5b6e9bdb89676f7b486
#
_entry.id   5dc63787164fc5b6e9bdb89676f7b486
#
_cell.length_a   1.000
_cell.length_b   1.000
_cell.length_c   1.000
_cell.angle_alpha   90.00
_cell.angle_beta   90.00
_cell.angle_gamma   90.00
#
_symmetry.space_group_name_H-M   'P 1'
#
loop_
_entity.id
_entity.type
_entity.pdbx_description
1 polymer ?
#
loop_
_entity_poly.entity_id
_entity_poly.type
_entity_poly.pdbx_seq_one_letter_code
_entity_poly.pdbx_strand_id
1 'polypeptide(L)'
;MEALSIAAAARAGGWRALATLALVLALAGPPARAEEAPAWPDDAVHRLAALALVQTLNADLLSHASATLTLDRWCAAHRLAEKPLIVADRVRGQDKPAGPEIRALLKVDADEPVRYRRVRLRCGDKVLSEADNWYLPARLTPAMNETLETTDTSFGRVVKPLDFRRTTLATRLLWQPLPEGWAMGTPLPPPGPGALDFPDFLLEHRAVLTLPDGTPFSALVESYTRQVLAFPLALPPPSLPAP
;
A
#
# COMPACT_ATOMS: atom_id res chain seq x y z
N MET A 1 18.36 -67.47 -50.48
CA MET A 1 19.73 -68.09 -50.52
C MET A 1 20.40 -67.44 -49.29
N GLU A 2 20.39 -68.25 -48.29
CA GLU A 2 21.50 -68.95 -47.68
C GLU A 2 22.42 -67.93 -46.95
N ALA A 3 22.69 -68.05 -45.80
CA ALA A 3 22.90 -69.04 -44.78
C ALA A 3 24.13 -68.69 -43.95
N LEU A 4 24.04 -69.13 -42.76
CA LEU A 4 24.97 -69.63 -41.77
C LEU A 4 25.76 -68.54 -40.97
N SER A 5 25.40 -68.39 -39.70
CA SER A 5 25.83 -69.22 -38.55
C SER A 5 27.36 -69.28 -38.35
N ILE A 6 27.83 -68.82 -37.22
CA ILE A 6 28.63 -69.56 -36.24
C ILE A 6 28.77 -68.80 -34.94
N ALA A 7 28.50 -69.50 -33.86
CA ALA A 7 28.66 -69.13 -32.48
C ALA A 7 30.10 -69.24 -32.01
N ALA A 8 30.52 -68.45 -31.06
CA ALA A 8 31.54 -68.83 -30.08
C ALA A 8 31.38 -68.01 -28.78
N ALA A 9 31.22 -68.78 -27.73
CA ALA A 9 31.19 -68.30 -26.33
C ALA A 9 32.59 -67.93 -25.83
N ALA A 10 32.63 -67.05 -24.87
CA ALA A 10 33.35 -67.29 -23.60
C ALA A 10 33.49 -66.06 -22.69
N ARG A 11 33.07 -66.25 -21.48
CA ARG A 11 33.64 -65.89 -20.15
C ARG A 11 33.62 -64.45 -19.69
N ALA A 12 32.72 -64.19 -18.79
CA ALA A 12 32.96 -63.95 -17.34
C ALA A 12 34.04 -62.89 -16.99
N GLY A 13 33.56 -61.77 -16.50
CA GLY A 13 34.34 -60.79 -15.76
C GLY A 13 33.39 -59.88 -15.05
N GLY A 14 32.96 -60.23 -13.87
CA GLY A 14 32.11 -59.41 -13.04
C GLY A 14 32.89 -58.23 -12.46
N TRP A 15 32.39 -57.04 -12.72
CA TRP A 15 32.69 -55.87 -11.89
C TRP A 15 31.42 -55.31 -11.36
N ARG A 16 31.24 -55.47 -10.04
CA ARG A 16 30.21 -54.86 -9.24
C ARG A 16 30.53 -53.35 -9.16
N ALA A 17 29.87 -52.57 -9.97
CA ALA A 17 29.83 -51.11 -9.75
C ALA A 17 28.85 -50.83 -8.63
N LEU A 18 29.39 -50.51 -7.45
CA LEU A 18 28.66 -49.92 -6.34
C LEU A 18 28.22 -48.51 -6.76
N ALA A 19 27.00 -48.33 -7.16
CA ALA A 19 26.38 -47.03 -7.33
C ALA A 19 26.10 -46.45 -5.93
N THR A 20 26.97 -45.57 -5.45
CA THR A 20 26.72 -44.75 -4.29
C THR A 20 25.68 -43.68 -4.67
N LEU A 21 24.44 -43.94 -4.27
CA LEU A 21 23.36 -42.96 -4.34
C LEU A 21 23.62 -41.89 -3.28
N ALA A 22 24.20 -40.75 -3.68
CA ALA A 22 24.33 -39.57 -2.82
C ALA A 22 22.96 -38.94 -2.65
N LEU A 23 22.33 -39.20 -1.51
CA LEU A 23 21.09 -38.55 -1.08
C LEU A 23 21.40 -37.08 -0.74
N VAL A 24 21.18 -36.19 -1.68
CA VAL A 24 21.23 -34.73 -1.42
C VAL A 24 19.98 -34.38 -0.60
N LEU A 25 20.11 -34.36 0.73
CA LEU A 25 19.11 -33.71 1.57
C LEU A 25 19.16 -32.20 1.28
N ALA A 26 18.22 -31.72 0.50
CA ALA A 26 17.96 -30.29 0.42
C ALA A 26 17.48 -29.84 1.79
N LEU A 27 18.33 -29.13 2.53
CA LEU A 27 17.97 -28.40 3.73
C LEU A 27 17.04 -27.25 3.29
N ALA A 28 15.74 -27.54 3.19
CA ALA A 28 14.73 -26.51 3.14
C ALA A 28 14.83 -25.74 4.45
N GLY A 29 15.44 -24.54 4.43
CA GLY A 29 15.41 -23.64 5.57
C GLY A 29 13.93 -23.38 5.95
N PRO A 30 13.66 -23.09 7.23
CA PRO A 30 12.30 -22.75 7.65
C PRO A 30 11.78 -21.62 6.78
N PRO A 31 10.49 -21.63 6.39
CA PRO A 31 9.92 -20.53 5.62
C PRO A 31 10.16 -19.24 6.38
N ALA A 32 10.66 -18.21 5.68
CA ALA A 32 10.85 -16.88 6.24
C ALA A 32 9.51 -16.46 6.85
N ARG A 33 9.48 -16.36 8.17
CA ARG A 33 8.31 -15.88 8.90
C ARG A 33 8.08 -14.47 8.43
N ALA A 34 6.91 -14.17 7.89
CA ALA A 34 6.51 -12.79 7.63
C ALA A 34 6.75 -12.02 8.93
N GLU A 35 7.58 -10.98 8.86
CA GLU A 35 7.91 -10.15 10.02
C GLU A 35 6.59 -9.54 10.50
N GLU A 36 6.12 -10.01 11.63
CA GLU A 36 4.87 -9.57 12.23
C GLU A 36 5.01 -8.08 12.53
N ALA A 37 4.06 -7.26 12.05
CA ALA A 37 4.11 -5.83 12.30
C ALA A 37 4.28 -5.57 13.81
N PRO A 38 5.16 -4.64 14.21
CA PRO A 38 5.45 -4.42 15.63
C PRO A 38 4.18 -4.08 16.38
N ALA A 39 3.90 -4.85 17.42
CA ALA A 39 2.73 -4.66 18.26
C ALA A 39 2.96 -3.47 19.19
N TRP A 40 2.12 -2.45 19.12
CA TRP A 40 2.15 -1.33 20.04
C TRP A 40 1.33 -1.69 21.29
N PRO A 41 1.83 -1.46 22.51
CA PRO A 41 1.04 -1.67 23.73
C PRO A 41 -0.26 -0.85 23.71
N ASP A 42 -1.33 -1.43 24.25
CA ASP A 42 -2.61 -0.72 24.39
C ASP A 42 -2.63 0.09 25.68
N ASP A 43 -1.93 1.23 25.69
CA ASP A 43 -1.92 2.21 26.77
C ASP A 43 -2.16 3.64 26.26
N ALA A 44 -2.34 4.57 27.19
CA ALA A 44 -2.64 5.96 26.90
C ALA A 44 -1.57 6.64 26.03
N VAL A 45 -0.30 6.31 26.26
CA VAL A 45 0.82 6.94 25.52
C VAL A 45 0.84 6.47 24.08
N HIS A 46 0.68 5.16 23.85
CA HIS A 46 0.64 4.60 22.49
C HIS A 46 -0.62 5.03 21.73
N ARG A 47 -1.77 5.13 22.40
CA ARG A 47 -2.99 5.69 21.80
C ARG A 47 -2.81 7.15 21.37
N LEU A 48 -2.21 7.99 22.23
CA LEU A 48 -1.88 9.39 21.90
C LEU A 48 -0.86 9.48 20.76
N ALA A 49 0.19 8.65 20.79
CA ALA A 49 1.20 8.62 19.73
C ALA A 49 0.60 8.16 18.39
N ALA A 50 -0.28 7.17 18.39
CA ALA A 50 -0.98 6.72 17.20
C ALA A 50 -1.85 7.83 16.61
N LEU A 51 -2.64 8.52 17.44
CA LEU A 51 -3.44 9.66 17.00
C LEU A 51 -2.55 10.77 16.43
N ALA A 52 -1.46 11.12 17.12
CA ALA A 52 -0.53 12.15 16.67
C ALA A 52 0.08 11.81 15.29
N LEU A 53 0.49 10.56 15.08
CA LEU A 53 1.07 10.11 13.82
C LEU A 53 0.05 10.08 12.67
N VAL A 54 -1.18 9.60 12.93
CA VAL A 54 -2.26 9.66 11.93
C VAL A 54 -2.58 11.10 11.56
N GLN A 55 -2.63 12.02 12.53
CA GLN A 55 -2.85 13.44 12.27
C GLN A 55 -1.67 14.11 11.58
N THR A 56 -0.43 13.69 11.84
CA THR A 56 0.76 14.16 11.12
C THR A 56 0.68 13.75 9.65
N LEU A 57 0.36 12.48 9.38
CA LEU A 57 0.13 12.02 8.01
C LEU A 57 -1.01 12.77 7.33
N ASN A 58 -2.13 12.97 8.05
CA ASN A 58 -3.27 13.74 7.56
C ASN A 58 -2.87 15.17 7.16
N ALA A 59 -2.14 15.86 8.03
CA ALA A 59 -1.66 17.22 7.76
C ALA A 59 -0.71 17.28 6.55
N ASP A 60 0.19 16.30 6.42
CA ASP A 60 1.10 16.22 5.27
C ASP A 60 0.34 15.95 3.97
N LEU A 61 -0.66 15.07 3.99
CA LEU A 61 -1.55 14.80 2.85
C LEU A 61 -2.37 16.01 2.43
N LEU A 62 -2.85 16.80 3.40
CA LEU A 62 -3.62 18.03 3.15
C LEU A 62 -2.75 19.17 2.59
N SER A 63 -1.47 19.17 2.93
CA SER A 63 -0.50 20.23 2.54
C SER A 63 0.12 20.00 1.16
N HIS A 64 -0.11 18.85 0.53
CA HIS A 64 0.53 18.49 -0.75
C HIS A 64 -0.48 17.97 -1.78
N ALA A 65 -0.24 18.32 -3.03
CA ALA A 65 -1.14 17.93 -4.13
C ALA A 65 -1.14 16.41 -4.42
N SER A 66 -0.03 15.70 -4.16
CA SER A 66 0.13 14.29 -4.50
C SER A 66 0.23 13.40 -3.27
N ALA A 67 -0.81 12.62 -3.00
CA ALA A 67 -0.79 11.59 -1.95
C ALA A 67 0.32 10.56 -2.17
N THR A 68 0.59 10.17 -3.42
CA THR A 68 1.69 9.23 -3.73
C THR A 68 3.04 9.76 -3.25
N LEU A 69 3.36 11.02 -3.55
CA LEU A 69 4.64 11.62 -3.13
C LEU A 69 4.71 11.85 -1.62
N THR A 70 3.58 12.11 -0.98
CA THR A 70 3.49 12.16 0.49
C THR A 70 3.77 10.78 1.09
N LEU A 71 3.16 9.74 0.55
CA LEU A 71 3.40 8.36 1.00
C LEU A 71 4.84 7.89 0.70
N ASP A 72 5.52 8.37 -0.36
CA ASP A 72 6.95 8.12 -0.57
C ASP A 72 7.77 8.66 0.61
N ARG A 73 7.52 9.92 1.01
CA ARG A 73 8.21 10.54 2.15
C ARG A 73 7.90 9.82 3.45
N TRP A 74 6.63 9.45 3.68
CA TRP A 74 6.20 8.70 4.86
C TRP A 74 6.89 7.34 4.94
N CYS A 75 6.89 6.60 3.83
CA CYS A 75 7.56 5.31 3.71
C CYS A 75 9.05 5.41 4.05
N ALA A 76 9.74 6.44 3.54
CA ALA A 76 11.15 6.67 3.78
C ALA A 76 11.43 7.07 5.25
N ALA A 77 10.65 8.02 5.79
CA ALA A 77 10.83 8.53 7.14
C ALA A 77 10.66 7.43 8.20
N HIS A 78 9.69 6.53 8.00
CA HIS A 78 9.40 5.43 8.92
C HIS A 78 10.06 4.10 8.54
N ARG A 79 10.90 4.09 7.49
CA ARG A 79 11.65 2.89 7.03
C ARG A 79 10.74 1.67 6.81
N LEU A 80 9.58 1.89 6.20
CA LEU A 80 8.57 0.85 6.00
C LEU A 80 8.99 -0.21 4.99
N ALA A 81 9.98 0.08 4.15
CA ALA A 81 10.60 -0.86 3.22
C ALA A 81 12.06 -0.48 2.95
N GLU A 82 12.86 -1.44 2.51
CA GLU A 82 14.25 -1.23 2.11
C GLU A 82 14.36 -0.21 0.95
N LYS A 83 13.44 -0.32 -0.02
CA LYS A 83 13.30 0.65 -1.11
C LYS A 83 12.04 1.46 -0.89
N PRO A 84 12.14 2.68 -0.32
CA PRO A 84 10.99 3.48 0.06
C PRO A 84 10.37 4.20 -1.14
N LEU A 85 9.79 3.44 -2.06
CA LEU A 85 9.12 3.92 -3.25
C LEU A 85 7.71 3.35 -3.33
N ILE A 86 6.72 4.21 -3.52
CA ILE A 86 5.33 3.78 -3.69
C ILE A 86 5.12 3.21 -5.10
N VAL A 87 4.62 1.99 -5.12
CA VAL A 87 4.16 1.28 -6.31
C VAL A 87 2.64 1.17 -6.26
N ALA A 88 1.99 1.31 -7.43
CA ALA A 88 0.54 1.20 -7.55
C ALA A 88 0.16 -0.20 -8.05
N ASP A 89 -0.31 -1.06 -7.17
CA ASP A 89 -0.97 -2.30 -7.55
C ASP A 89 -2.35 -1.99 -8.10
N ARG A 90 -2.55 -2.20 -9.38
CA ARG A 90 -3.85 -2.02 -10.03
C ARG A 90 -4.77 -3.20 -9.71
N VAL A 91 -5.90 -2.92 -9.06
CA VAL A 91 -6.97 -3.90 -8.86
C VAL A 91 -7.77 -4.01 -10.16
N ARG A 92 -7.61 -5.13 -10.86
CA ARG A 92 -8.29 -5.41 -12.13
C ARG A 92 -9.63 -6.12 -11.90
N GLY A 93 -10.51 -6.06 -12.89
CA GLY A 93 -11.81 -6.76 -12.84
C GLY A 93 -12.86 -6.10 -11.93
N GLN A 94 -12.56 -4.91 -11.42
CA GLN A 94 -13.53 -4.07 -10.73
C GLN A 94 -13.78 -2.83 -11.57
N ASP A 95 -15.05 -2.55 -11.82
CA ASP A 95 -15.51 -1.32 -12.44
C ASP A 95 -16.53 -0.67 -11.50
N LYS A 96 -16.38 0.63 -11.30
CA LYS A 96 -17.30 1.44 -10.50
C LYS A 96 -17.69 2.66 -11.33
N PRO A 97 -18.86 2.61 -11.97
CA PRO A 97 -19.32 3.71 -12.81
C PRO A 97 -19.34 5.05 -12.05
N ALA A 98 -19.02 6.12 -12.75
CA ALA A 98 -19.13 7.48 -12.20
C ALA A 98 -20.62 7.82 -12.01
N GLY A 99 -21.06 7.80 -10.74
CA GLY A 99 -22.40 8.26 -10.36
C GLY A 99 -22.59 9.77 -10.51
N PRO A 100 -23.84 10.27 -10.31
CA PRO A 100 -24.14 11.70 -10.47
C PRO A 100 -23.24 12.63 -9.65
N GLU A 101 -22.88 12.25 -8.42
CA GLU A 101 -21.99 13.03 -7.54
C GLU A 101 -20.60 13.18 -8.19
N ILE A 102 -20.01 12.08 -8.68
CA ILE A 102 -18.69 12.11 -9.32
C ILE A 102 -18.71 12.93 -10.60
N ARG A 103 -19.77 12.78 -11.43
CA ARG A 103 -19.93 13.57 -12.65
C ARG A 103 -20.08 15.06 -12.37
N ALA A 104 -20.82 15.43 -11.33
CA ALA A 104 -20.95 16.81 -10.87
C ALA A 104 -19.60 17.38 -10.43
N LEU A 105 -18.79 16.62 -9.67
CA LEU A 105 -17.43 17.02 -9.28
C LEU A 105 -16.50 17.20 -10.47
N LEU A 106 -16.62 16.35 -11.50
CA LEU A 106 -15.83 16.43 -12.72
C LEU A 106 -16.37 17.46 -13.73
N LYS A 107 -17.56 18.03 -13.47
CA LYS A 107 -18.28 18.98 -14.34
C LYS A 107 -18.44 18.41 -15.75
N VAL A 108 -19.05 17.21 -15.84
CA VAL A 108 -19.28 16.51 -17.10
C VAL A 108 -20.69 15.95 -17.17
N ASP A 109 -21.21 15.87 -18.39
CA ASP A 109 -22.51 15.31 -18.71
C ASP A 109 -22.52 13.76 -18.63
N ALA A 110 -23.70 13.18 -18.79
CA ALA A 110 -23.90 11.73 -18.71
C ALA A 110 -23.09 10.95 -19.76
N ASP A 111 -22.92 11.52 -20.95
CA ASP A 111 -22.29 10.88 -22.11
C ASP A 111 -20.76 11.04 -22.13
N GLU A 112 -20.20 11.92 -21.29
CA GLU A 112 -18.75 12.10 -21.26
C GLU A 112 -18.07 10.82 -20.71
N PRO A 113 -17.06 10.27 -21.41
CA PRO A 113 -16.34 9.10 -20.96
C PRO A 113 -15.54 9.38 -19.69
N VAL A 114 -15.92 8.72 -18.60
CA VAL A 114 -15.18 8.71 -17.33
C VAL A 114 -14.59 7.33 -17.12
N ARG A 115 -13.30 7.25 -16.93
CA ARG A 115 -12.63 5.99 -16.58
C ARG A 115 -12.50 5.82 -15.08
N TYR A 116 -12.60 4.57 -14.64
CA TYR A 116 -12.38 4.18 -13.26
C TYR A 116 -11.09 3.40 -13.12
N ARG A 117 -10.38 3.65 -12.03
CA ARG A 117 -9.19 2.90 -11.65
C ARG A 117 -9.17 2.71 -10.13
N ARG A 118 -9.10 1.46 -9.68
CA ARG A 118 -8.82 1.12 -8.29
C ARG A 118 -7.37 0.67 -8.15
N VAL A 119 -6.69 1.20 -7.13
CA VAL A 119 -5.29 0.88 -6.87
C VAL A 119 -5.04 0.69 -5.39
N ARG A 120 -4.03 -0.12 -5.07
CA ARG A 120 -3.37 -0.19 -3.77
C ARG A 120 -2.01 0.47 -3.90
N LEU A 121 -1.75 1.48 -3.09
CA LEU A 121 -0.44 2.13 -3.03
C LEU A 121 0.41 1.40 -1.99
N ARG A 122 1.45 0.71 -2.45
CA ARG A 122 2.33 -0.09 -1.60
C ARG A 122 3.71 0.53 -1.43
N CYS A 123 4.23 0.39 -0.20
CA CYS A 123 5.63 0.57 0.15
C CYS A 123 6.21 -0.81 0.50
N GLY A 124 7.00 -1.40 -0.38
CA GLY A 124 7.40 -2.80 -0.24
C GLY A 124 6.18 -3.73 -0.26
N ASP A 125 6.04 -4.53 0.79
CA ASP A 125 4.89 -5.44 1.03
C ASP A 125 3.68 -4.76 1.68
N LYS A 126 3.85 -3.55 2.21
CA LYS A 126 2.84 -2.83 2.99
C LYS A 126 1.93 -2.00 2.10
N VAL A 127 0.62 -2.28 2.13
CA VAL A 127 -0.40 -1.47 1.46
C VAL A 127 -0.70 -0.26 2.35
N LEU A 128 -0.25 0.93 1.97
CA LEU A 128 -0.46 2.14 2.77
C LEU A 128 -1.79 2.83 2.48
N SER A 129 -2.30 2.68 1.26
CA SER A 129 -3.58 3.27 0.85
C SER A 129 -4.26 2.43 -0.22
N GLU A 130 -5.59 2.43 -0.19
CA GLU A 130 -6.45 1.99 -1.29
C GLU A 130 -7.16 3.22 -1.86
N ALA A 131 -7.25 3.32 -3.19
CA ALA A 131 -7.85 4.47 -3.84
C ALA A 131 -8.79 4.06 -4.96
N ASP A 132 -9.99 4.64 -4.94
CA ASP A 132 -10.92 4.72 -6.05
C ASP A 132 -10.66 6.04 -6.79
N ASN A 133 -10.41 5.98 -8.08
CA ASN A 133 -10.13 7.15 -8.92
C ASN A 133 -10.97 7.13 -10.18
N TRP A 134 -11.76 8.17 -10.37
CA TRP A 134 -12.50 8.46 -11.61
C TRP A 134 -11.82 9.61 -12.33
N TYR A 135 -11.44 9.43 -13.59
CA TYR A 135 -10.74 10.46 -14.34
C TYR A 135 -11.23 10.57 -15.78
N LEU A 136 -10.96 11.71 -16.39
CA LEU A 136 -11.35 12.05 -17.74
C LEU A 136 -10.16 11.83 -18.69
N PRO A 137 -10.16 10.77 -19.51
CA PRO A 137 -9.07 10.52 -20.46
C PRO A 137 -8.84 11.67 -21.42
N ALA A 138 -9.91 12.37 -21.82
CA ALA A 138 -9.84 13.52 -22.73
C ALA A 138 -9.05 14.71 -22.13
N ARG A 139 -8.86 14.75 -20.81
CA ARG A 139 -8.09 15.81 -20.11
C ARG A 139 -6.66 15.37 -19.75
N LEU A 140 -6.24 14.20 -20.26
CA LEU A 140 -4.89 13.68 -20.16
C LEU A 140 -4.27 13.55 -21.54
N THR A 141 -2.94 13.53 -21.62
CA THR A 141 -2.27 13.24 -22.90
C THR A 141 -2.42 11.75 -23.28
N PRO A 142 -2.31 11.39 -24.57
CA PRO A 142 -2.32 9.99 -24.98
C PRO A 142 -1.27 9.13 -24.24
N ALA A 143 -0.06 9.64 -24.07
CA ALA A 143 1.02 8.95 -23.35
C ALA A 143 0.70 8.73 -21.86
N MET A 144 0.03 9.69 -21.20
CA MET A 144 -0.45 9.51 -19.81
C MET A 144 -1.51 8.42 -19.73
N ASN A 145 -2.49 8.42 -20.64
CA ASN A 145 -3.50 7.37 -20.70
C ASN A 145 -2.89 5.99 -20.92
N GLU A 146 -1.96 5.86 -21.86
CA GLU A 146 -1.23 4.61 -22.11
C GLU A 146 -0.47 4.13 -20.87
N THR A 147 0.29 5.02 -20.22
CA THR A 147 1.03 4.69 -19.00
C THR A 147 0.11 4.20 -17.88
N LEU A 148 -1.05 4.86 -17.69
CA LEU A 148 -2.04 4.45 -16.68
C LEU A 148 -2.65 3.08 -16.96
N GLU A 149 -2.74 2.67 -18.23
CA GLU A 149 -3.33 1.39 -18.63
C GLU A 149 -2.35 0.24 -18.63
N THR A 150 -1.10 0.50 -18.99
CA THR A 150 -0.09 -0.54 -19.24
C THR A 150 0.91 -0.75 -18.12
N THR A 151 1.03 0.21 -17.18
CA THR A 151 2.06 0.15 -16.13
C THR A 151 1.47 0.22 -14.71
N ASP A 152 2.32 -0.09 -13.72
CA ASP A 152 2.04 0.06 -12.29
C ASP A 152 2.46 1.44 -11.76
N THR A 153 2.65 2.41 -12.67
CA THR A 153 2.94 3.79 -12.26
C THR A 153 1.72 4.41 -11.60
N SER A 154 1.93 5.02 -10.44
CA SER A 154 0.85 5.67 -9.68
C SER A 154 0.29 6.88 -10.43
N PHE A 155 -1.03 7.13 -10.28
CA PHE A 155 -1.72 8.23 -10.95
C PHE A 155 -1.02 9.57 -10.72
N GLY A 156 -0.71 9.90 -9.47
CA GLY A 156 -0.05 11.17 -9.13
C GLY A 156 1.31 11.38 -9.79
N ARG A 157 2.07 10.30 -10.09
CA ARG A 157 3.33 10.41 -10.86
C ARG A 157 3.06 10.67 -12.34
N VAL A 158 2.11 9.95 -12.91
CA VAL A 158 1.77 10.09 -14.34
C VAL A 158 1.30 11.50 -14.65
N VAL A 159 0.41 12.07 -13.82
CA VAL A 159 -0.20 13.38 -14.05
C VAL A 159 0.63 14.55 -13.47
N LYS A 160 1.77 14.30 -12.83
CA LYS A 160 2.64 15.36 -12.28
C LYS A 160 2.98 16.46 -13.30
N PRO A 161 3.25 16.16 -14.58
CA PRO A 161 3.54 17.20 -15.58
C PRO A 161 2.39 18.18 -15.87
N LEU A 162 1.17 17.88 -15.41
CA LEU A 162 0.03 18.79 -15.57
C LEU A 162 0.04 19.96 -14.57
N ASP A 163 0.98 19.98 -13.62
CA ASP A 163 1.05 20.96 -12.53
C ASP A 163 -0.29 21.14 -11.80
N PHE A 164 -0.93 20.00 -11.55
CA PHE A 164 -2.29 19.95 -11.01
C PHE A 164 -2.38 20.46 -9.57
N ARG A 165 -3.56 20.94 -9.24
CA ARG A 165 -3.96 21.31 -7.87
C ARG A 165 -4.89 20.24 -7.31
N ARG A 166 -4.78 20.00 -6.00
CA ARG A 166 -5.66 19.12 -5.26
C ARG A 166 -6.54 19.95 -4.33
N THR A 167 -7.85 19.74 -4.42
CA THR A 167 -8.83 20.24 -3.45
C THR A 167 -9.39 19.06 -2.68
N THR A 168 -9.07 18.96 -1.40
CA THR A 168 -9.65 17.98 -0.50
C THR A 168 -11.05 18.46 -0.09
N LEU A 169 -12.07 17.67 -0.43
CA LEU A 169 -13.47 17.97 -0.16
C LEU A 169 -13.91 17.50 1.22
N ALA A 170 -13.34 16.39 1.67
CA ALA A 170 -13.59 15.82 3.00
C ALA A 170 -12.37 15.04 3.48
N THR A 171 -12.17 15.07 4.79
CA THR A 171 -11.25 14.21 5.51
C THR A 171 -11.99 13.60 6.70
N ARG A 172 -11.83 12.30 6.91
CA ARG A 172 -12.48 11.56 7.99
C ARG A 172 -11.48 10.68 8.70
N LEU A 173 -11.33 10.86 10.01
CA LEU A 173 -10.73 9.84 10.86
C LEU A 173 -11.71 8.68 10.95
N LEU A 174 -11.28 7.50 10.52
CA LEU A 174 -12.07 6.27 10.59
C LEU A 174 -11.82 5.51 11.89
N TRP A 175 -10.85 5.95 12.66
CA TRP A 175 -10.45 5.38 13.92
C TRP A 175 -10.04 6.48 14.91
N GLN A 176 -10.56 6.35 16.13
CA GLN A 176 -10.27 7.27 17.23
C GLN A 176 -9.82 6.44 18.45
N PRO A 177 -8.52 6.42 18.76
CA PRO A 177 -7.98 5.63 19.87
C PRO A 177 -8.30 6.21 21.25
N LEU A 178 -8.79 7.43 21.29
CA LEU A 178 -9.11 8.17 22.51
C LEU A 178 -10.62 8.46 22.59
N PRO A 179 -11.20 8.53 23.79
CA PRO A 179 -12.59 8.85 23.96
C PRO A 179 -12.91 10.27 23.48
N GLU A 180 -14.17 10.52 23.11
CA GLU A 180 -14.62 11.87 22.82
C GLU A 180 -14.42 12.78 24.05
N GLY A 181 -13.98 14.01 23.81
CA GLY A 181 -13.73 14.98 24.88
C GLY A 181 -12.45 14.74 25.70
N TRP A 182 -11.57 13.82 25.29
CA TRP A 182 -10.31 13.55 26.00
C TRP A 182 -9.48 14.84 26.22
N ALA A 183 -9.45 15.73 25.24
CA ALA A 183 -8.72 17.01 25.35
C ALA A 183 -9.40 18.01 26.31
N MET A 184 -10.63 17.75 26.73
CA MET A 184 -11.42 18.55 27.68
C MET A 184 -11.59 17.85 29.02
N GLY A 185 -10.76 16.85 29.31
CA GLY A 185 -10.71 16.19 30.61
C GLY A 185 -11.52 14.90 30.73
N THR A 186 -12.09 14.36 29.64
CA THR A 186 -12.66 13.00 29.70
C THR A 186 -11.56 12.01 30.06
N PRO A 187 -11.75 11.18 31.12
CA PRO A 187 -10.75 10.23 31.56
C PRO A 187 -10.35 9.25 30.44
N LEU A 188 -9.06 8.99 30.33
CA LEU A 188 -8.55 7.98 29.41
C LEU A 188 -8.88 6.58 29.94
N PRO A 189 -9.22 5.63 29.08
CA PRO A 189 -9.45 4.26 29.51
C PRO A 189 -8.15 3.64 30.04
N PRO A 190 -8.25 2.69 30.97
CA PRO A 190 -7.09 1.96 31.49
C PRO A 190 -6.37 1.23 30.35
N PRO A 191 -5.09 0.85 30.55
CA PRO A 191 -4.37 0.02 29.61
C PRO A 191 -5.11 -1.29 29.34
N GLY A 192 -5.15 -1.69 28.05
CA GLY A 192 -5.66 -2.99 27.64
C GLY A 192 -4.64 -4.11 27.90
N PRO A 193 -5.08 -5.38 27.90
CA PRO A 193 -4.21 -6.53 28.22
C PRO A 193 -3.28 -6.95 27.06
N GLY A 194 -3.30 -6.27 25.93
CA GLY A 194 -2.56 -6.68 24.74
C GLY A 194 -2.03 -5.53 23.93
N ALA A 195 -1.93 -5.76 22.63
CA ALA A 195 -1.55 -4.75 21.66
C ALA A 195 -2.75 -3.86 21.30
N LEU A 196 -2.44 -2.61 20.94
CA LEU A 196 -3.42 -1.68 20.40
C LEU A 196 -4.00 -2.23 19.10
N ASP A 197 -5.31 -2.36 19.06
CA ASP A 197 -6.03 -2.86 17.89
C ASP A 197 -6.28 -1.72 16.89
N PHE A 198 -5.72 -1.89 15.70
CA PHE A 198 -5.90 -0.98 14.58
C PHE A 198 -6.92 -1.56 13.60
N PRO A 199 -8.02 -0.86 13.28
CA PRO A 199 -8.90 -1.27 12.19
C PRO A 199 -8.15 -1.22 10.84
N ASP A 200 -8.72 -1.84 9.82
CA ASP A 200 -8.08 -1.90 8.49
C ASP A 200 -7.79 -0.52 7.90
N PHE A 201 -8.64 0.47 8.17
CA PHE A 201 -8.48 1.85 7.69
C PHE A 201 -8.56 2.85 8.85
N LEU A 202 -7.64 3.82 8.83
CA LEU A 202 -7.49 4.85 9.87
C LEU A 202 -8.00 6.22 9.44
N LEU A 203 -7.89 6.53 8.14
CA LEU A 203 -8.15 7.85 7.58
C LEU A 203 -8.73 7.71 6.16
N GLU A 204 -9.66 8.57 5.79
CA GLU A 204 -10.20 8.68 4.42
C GLU A 204 -10.16 10.12 3.94
N HIS A 205 -9.74 10.32 2.69
CA HIS A 205 -9.84 11.59 1.99
C HIS A 205 -10.72 11.46 0.74
N ARG A 206 -11.52 12.49 0.48
CA ARG A 206 -12.20 12.71 -0.78
C ARG A 206 -11.64 13.98 -1.42
N ALA A 207 -11.24 13.90 -2.68
CA ALA A 207 -10.60 15.02 -3.34
C ALA A 207 -10.94 15.10 -4.84
N VAL A 208 -10.76 16.32 -5.37
CA VAL A 208 -10.80 16.58 -6.83
C VAL A 208 -9.44 17.14 -7.23
N LEU A 209 -8.93 16.68 -8.37
CA LEU A 209 -7.73 17.22 -9.00
C LEU A 209 -8.16 18.11 -10.17
N THR A 210 -7.57 19.30 -10.23
CA THR A 210 -7.83 20.29 -11.27
C THR A 210 -6.54 20.70 -11.97
N LEU A 211 -6.66 21.04 -13.25
CA LEU A 211 -5.60 21.73 -13.98
C LEU A 211 -5.37 23.14 -13.39
N PRO A 212 -4.28 23.84 -13.75
CA PRO A 212 -4.01 25.19 -13.27
C PRO A 212 -5.11 26.20 -13.54
N ASP A 213 -5.89 26.01 -14.59
CA ASP A 213 -7.05 26.84 -14.97
C ASP A 213 -8.33 26.53 -14.16
N GLY A 214 -8.27 25.55 -13.24
CA GLY A 214 -9.39 25.12 -12.43
C GLY A 214 -10.26 24.04 -13.06
N THR A 215 -9.92 23.55 -14.26
CA THR A 215 -10.66 22.46 -14.93
C THR A 215 -10.45 21.14 -14.17
N PRO A 216 -11.51 20.50 -13.63
CA PRO A 216 -11.36 19.23 -12.92
C PRO A 216 -11.08 18.11 -13.91
N PHE A 217 -10.19 17.16 -13.57
CA PHE A 217 -9.89 16.02 -14.44
C PHE A 217 -9.90 14.67 -13.71
N SER A 218 -9.90 14.69 -12.38
CA SER A 218 -9.97 13.47 -11.57
C SER A 218 -10.69 13.73 -10.26
N ALA A 219 -11.55 12.79 -9.83
CA ALA A 219 -12.16 12.71 -8.52
C ALA A 219 -11.75 11.39 -7.87
N LEU A 220 -11.44 11.42 -6.57
CA LEU A 220 -10.87 10.27 -5.89
C LEU A 220 -11.35 10.15 -4.44
N VAL A 221 -11.38 8.89 -3.97
CA VAL A 221 -11.54 8.52 -2.57
C VAL A 221 -10.32 7.69 -2.20
N GLU A 222 -9.60 8.12 -1.18
CA GLU A 222 -8.38 7.46 -0.69
C GLU A 222 -8.57 7.05 0.75
N SER A 223 -8.45 5.74 1.03
CA SER A 223 -8.52 5.17 2.38
C SER A 223 -7.12 4.70 2.79
N TYR A 224 -6.61 5.25 3.88
CA TYR A 224 -5.27 4.95 4.41
C TYR A 224 -5.37 3.85 5.44
N THR A 225 -4.59 2.79 5.23
CA THR A 225 -4.67 1.56 6.03
C THR A 225 -3.87 1.67 7.33
N ARG A 226 -4.11 0.73 8.25
CA ARG A 226 -3.30 0.59 9.46
C ARG A 226 -1.80 0.38 9.19
N GLN A 227 -1.43 -0.05 7.98
CA GLN A 227 -0.03 -0.29 7.64
C GLN A 227 0.81 1.00 7.52
N VAL A 228 0.18 2.18 7.51
CA VAL A 228 0.91 3.45 7.68
C VAL A 228 1.60 3.55 9.05
N LEU A 229 1.15 2.77 10.04
CA LEU A 229 1.74 2.67 11.38
C LEU A 229 2.52 1.36 11.61
N ALA A 230 2.83 0.59 10.56
CA ALA A 230 3.52 -0.70 10.68
C ALA A 230 5.04 -0.54 10.87
N PHE A 231 5.43 0.20 11.91
CA PHE A 231 6.81 0.41 12.35
C PHE A 231 6.90 0.43 13.88
N PRO A 232 8.05 0.07 14.46
CA PRO A 232 8.23 0.15 15.91
C PRO A 232 8.23 1.62 16.36
N LEU A 233 7.43 1.91 17.39
CA LEU A 233 7.42 3.22 18.01
C LEU A 233 8.52 3.29 19.07
N ALA A 234 9.60 4.03 18.80
CA ALA A 234 10.62 4.34 19.78
C ALA A 234 10.19 5.56 20.62
N LEU A 235 9.56 5.32 21.74
CA LEU A 235 9.31 6.37 22.71
C LEU A 235 10.56 6.57 23.59
N PRO A 236 10.96 7.82 23.90
CA PRO A 236 12.01 8.06 24.86
C PRO A 236 11.59 7.47 26.22
N PRO A 237 12.51 6.88 27.00
CA PRO A 237 12.19 6.43 28.34
C PRO A 237 11.67 7.62 29.17
N PRO A 238 10.70 7.38 30.07
CA PRO A 238 10.25 8.44 30.95
C PRO A 238 11.44 8.99 31.73
N SER A 239 11.66 10.32 31.62
CA SER A 239 12.65 10.98 32.47
C SER A 239 12.16 10.89 33.90
N LEU A 240 12.82 10.07 34.72
CA LEU A 240 12.58 10.09 36.16
C LEU A 240 12.92 11.50 36.65
N PRO A 241 12.11 12.11 37.51
CA PRO A 241 12.51 13.35 38.16
C PRO A 241 13.82 13.07 38.91
N ALA A 242 14.78 13.97 38.74
CA ALA A 242 16.03 13.90 39.52
C ALA A 242 15.68 13.93 41.01
N PRO A 243 16.33 13.13 41.84
CA PRO A 243 16.09 13.10 43.30
C PRO A 243 16.36 14.43 43.98
#